data_a774132fafd077f6f8003860438af2b9
#
_entry.id   a774132fafd077f6f8003860438af2b9
#
_cell.length_a   1.000
_cell.length_b   1.000
_cell.length_c   1.000
_cell.angle_alpha   90.00
_cell.angle_beta   90.00
_cell.angle_gamma   90.00
#
_symmetry.space_group_name_H-M   'P 1'
#
loop_
_entity.id
_entity.type
_entity.pdbx_description
1 polymer ?
#
loop_
_entity_poly.entity_id
_entity_poly.type
_entity_poly.pdbx_seq_one_letter_code
_entity_poly.pdbx_strand_id
1 'polypeptide(L)'
;MALSTIEQALDALRNGKPVLVADDENRENEGDAIIAAQFATTEWMAWLVKNTTGFLCAPMEDGKANELELPLMTMDNQDPHGTSYTITVDAAARESTGVSASDRALTARTLASESSGPESFIRPGHIIPLRAHQHGVHGRAGHTEAAVDL
;
A
#
# COMPACT_ATOMS: atom_id res chain seq x y z
N MET A 1 -15.07 -3.18 21.58
CA MET A 1 -15.62 -2.47 20.41
C MET A 1 -16.06 -3.55 19.43
N ALA A 2 -17.24 -3.44 18.80
CA ALA A 2 -17.63 -4.42 17.79
C ALA A 2 -16.89 -4.13 16.48
N LEU A 3 -16.35 -5.16 15.83
CA LEU A 3 -15.78 -5.04 14.50
C LEU A 3 -16.87 -4.81 13.45
N SER A 4 -16.55 -4.10 12.38
CA SER A 4 -17.42 -3.98 11.21
C SER A 4 -17.45 -5.31 10.44
N THR A 5 -18.49 -5.51 9.61
CA THR A 5 -18.50 -6.66 8.68
C THR A 5 -17.58 -6.37 7.49
N ILE A 6 -17.18 -7.43 6.78
CA ILE A 6 -16.37 -7.30 5.55
C ILE A 6 -17.13 -6.47 4.49
N GLU A 7 -18.45 -6.68 4.35
CA GLU A 7 -19.27 -5.91 3.41
C GLU A 7 -19.24 -4.41 3.71
N GLN A 8 -19.27 -4.04 5.00
CA GLN A 8 -19.14 -2.63 5.41
C GLN A 8 -17.76 -2.05 5.09
N ALA A 9 -16.70 -2.84 5.25
CA ALA A 9 -15.34 -2.44 4.87
C ALA A 9 -15.23 -2.25 3.36
N LEU A 10 -15.72 -3.20 2.56
CA LEU A 10 -15.75 -3.10 1.09
C LEU A 10 -16.54 -1.89 0.60
N ASP A 11 -17.69 -1.61 1.21
CA ASP A 11 -18.49 -0.43 0.86
C ASP A 11 -17.76 0.87 1.21
N ALA A 12 -17.03 0.93 2.31
CA ALA A 12 -16.20 2.08 2.65
C ALA A 12 -15.10 2.30 1.60
N LEU A 13 -14.34 1.26 1.24
CA LEU A 13 -13.27 1.33 0.24
C LEU A 13 -13.80 1.74 -1.15
N ARG A 14 -14.94 1.18 -1.61
CA ARG A 14 -15.60 1.56 -2.87
C ARG A 14 -16.02 3.04 -2.90
N ASN A 15 -16.30 3.61 -1.74
CA ASN A 15 -16.61 5.03 -1.59
C ASN A 15 -15.39 5.91 -1.29
N GLY A 16 -14.17 5.40 -1.49
CA GLY A 16 -12.92 6.13 -1.29
C GLY A 16 -12.64 6.50 0.17
N LYS A 17 -13.20 5.74 1.12
CA LYS A 17 -12.96 5.94 2.55
C LYS A 17 -11.94 4.93 3.07
N PRO A 18 -11.10 5.30 4.04
CA PRO A 18 -10.21 4.35 4.68
C PRO A 18 -10.96 3.39 5.60
N VAL A 19 -10.39 2.21 5.77
CA VAL A 19 -10.76 1.24 6.80
C VAL A 19 -9.56 1.00 7.71
N LEU A 20 -9.81 0.60 8.95
CA LEU A 20 -8.78 0.17 9.89
C LEU A 20 -8.81 -1.35 9.97
N VAL A 21 -7.69 -1.96 9.67
CA VAL A 21 -7.49 -3.41 9.77
C VAL A 21 -6.51 -3.67 10.91
N ALA A 22 -6.93 -4.43 11.90
CA ALA A 22 -6.09 -4.86 13.01
C ALA A 22 -5.81 -6.35 12.88
N ASP A 23 -4.58 -6.75 13.20
CA ASP A 23 -4.21 -8.15 13.27
C ASP A 23 -4.35 -8.71 14.71
N ASP A 24 -3.97 -9.98 14.88
CA ASP A 24 -4.06 -10.68 16.17
C ASP A 24 -3.03 -10.13 17.15
N GLU A 25 -3.42 -10.06 18.45
CA GLU A 25 -2.55 -9.59 19.53
C GLU A 25 -1.26 -10.42 19.71
N ASN A 26 -1.26 -11.66 19.20
CA ASN A 26 -0.10 -12.54 19.23
C ASN A 26 0.75 -12.48 17.95
N ARG A 27 0.39 -11.62 16.98
CA ARG A 27 1.15 -11.42 15.75
C ARG A 27 1.95 -10.11 15.83
N GLU A 28 1.52 -9.02 15.24
CA GLU A 28 2.14 -7.70 15.33
C GLU A 28 1.43 -6.83 16.37
N ASN A 29 0.15 -7.11 16.63
CA ASN A 29 -0.73 -6.32 17.49
C ASN A 29 -0.76 -4.86 17.05
N GLU A 30 -0.88 -4.67 15.73
CA GLU A 30 -0.89 -3.38 15.07
C GLU A 30 -2.21 -3.15 14.34
N GLY A 31 -2.39 -1.94 13.84
CA GLY A 31 -3.56 -1.57 13.05
C GLY A 31 -3.17 -0.65 11.90
N ASP A 32 -3.48 -1.07 10.68
CA ASP A 32 -3.22 -0.31 9.48
C ASP A 32 -4.45 0.44 8.98
N ALA A 33 -4.25 1.69 8.57
CA ALA A 33 -5.25 2.45 7.83
C ALA A 33 -5.08 2.16 6.33
N ILE A 34 -6.06 1.50 5.74
CA ILE A 34 -6.04 1.05 4.34
C ILE A 34 -7.03 1.88 3.53
N ILE A 35 -6.60 2.36 2.37
CA ILE A 35 -7.45 3.02 1.37
C ILE A 35 -7.20 2.39 -0.01
N ALA A 36 -8.24 2.27 -0.83
CA ALA A 36 -8.06 1.85 -2.21
C ALA A 36 -7.23 2.89 -2.97
N ALA A 37 -6.07 2.48 -3.49
CA ALA A 37 -5.06 3.38 -4.05
C ALA A 37 -5.60 4.22 -5.24
N GLN A 38 -6.51 3.66 -6.04
CA GLN A 38 -7.19 4.39 -7.14
C GLN A 38 -7.99 5.62 -6.66
N PHE A 39 -8.43 5.62 -5.39
CA PHE A 39 -9.19 6.71 -4.77
C PHE A 39 -8.33 7.60 -3.84
N ALA A 40 -7.00 7.43 -3.87
CA ALA A 40 -6.10 8.23 -3.06
C ALA A 40 -6.22 9.72 -3.43
N THR A 41 -6.56 10.56 -2.45
CA THR A 41 -6.60 12.03 -2.58
C THR A 41 -5.51 12.68 -1.77
N THR A 42 -5.21 13.96 -2.08
CA THR A 42 -4.28 14.76 -1.28
C THR A 42 -4.69 14.83 0.18
N GLU A 43 -5.98 14.97 0.45
CA GLU A 43 -6.55 15.06 1.80
C GLU A 43 -6.34 13.76 2.58
N TRP A 44 -6.60 12.60 1.94
CA TRP A 44 -6.37 11.31 2.58
C TRP A 44 -4.90 11.04 2.83
N MET A 45 -4.01 11.38 1.88
CA MET A 45 -2.56 11.24 2.11
C MET A 45 -2.07 12.15 3.24
N ALA A 46 -2.55 13.40 3.30
CA ALA A 46 -2.24 14.31 4.40
C ALA A 46 -2.76 13.77 5.74
N TRP A 47 -3.96 13.18 5.74
CA TRP A 47 -4.55 12.58 6.94
C TRP A 47 -3.72 11.37 7.41
N LEU A 48 -3.33 10.47 6.52
CA LEU A 48 -2.50 9.32 6.83
C LEU A 48 -1.15 9.74 7.45
N VAL A 49 -0.45 10.70 6.83
CA VAL A 49 0.81 11.22 7.36
C VAL A 49 0.66 11.84 8.74
N LYS A 50 -0.46 12.55 9.00
CA LYS A 50 -0.69 13.25 10.26
C LYS A 50 -1.15 12.34 11.40
N ASN A 51 -1.92 11.30 11.11
CA ASN A 51 -2.65 10.53 12.11
C ASN A 51 -2.15 9.08 12.28
N THR A 52 -1.19 8.66 11.46
CA THR A 52 -0.52 7.36 11.56
C THR A 52 0.99 7.55 11.70
N THR A 53 1.77 6.49 11.53
CA THR A 53 3.24 6.57 11.47
C THR A 53 3.74 7.37 10.26
N GLY A 54 2.88 7.59 9.25
CA GLY A 54 3.27 8.21 7.98
C GLY A 54 4.11 7.29 7.09
N PHE A 55 4.27 6.02 7.45
CA PHE A 55 4.97 5.01 6.66
C PHE A 55 4.01 4.47 5.60
N LEU A 56 4.04 5.08 4.42
CA LEU A 56 3.05 4.82 3.37
C LEU A 56 3.50 3.67 2.48
N CYS A 57 2.84 2.54 2.63
CA CYS A 57 3.03 1.35 1.81
C CYS A 57 1.95 1.23 0.73
N ALA A 58 2.27 0.53 -0.35
CA ALA A 58 1.35 0.21 -1.44
C ALA A 58 1.39 -1.30 -1.73
N PRO A 59 0.61 -2.10 -0.99
CA PRO A 59 0.48 -3.52 -1.25
C PRO A 59 -0.07 -3.81 -2.65
N MET A 60 0.49 -4.81 -3.32
CA MET A 60 0.05 -5.27 -4.63
C MET A 60 0.38 -6.74 -4.86
N GLU A 61 -0.26 -7.34 -5.84
CA GLU A 61 0.07 -8.69 -6.29
C GLU A 61 1.51 -8.76 -6.84
N ASP A 62 2.16 -9.92 -6.66
CA ASP A 62 3.52 -10.13 -7.15
C ASP A 62 3.64 -9.95 -8.68
N GLY A 63 2.61 -10.37 -9.43
CA GLY A 63 2.52 -10.17 -10.87
C GLY A 63 2.59 -8.69 -11.25
N LYS A 64 1.81 -7.84 -10.57
CA LYS A 64 1.82 -6.39 -10.81
C LYS A 64 3.17 -5.76 -10.47
N ALA A 65 3.80 -6.17 -9.37
CA ALA A 65 5.13 -5.71 -9.02
C ALA A 65 6.19 -6.09 -10.06
N ASN A 66 6.07 -7.26 -10.69
CA ASN A 66 6.94 -7.68 -11.78
C ASN A 66 6.71 -6.85 -13.05
N GLU A 67 5.46 -6.60 -13.44
CA GLU A 67 5.10 -5.72 -14.58
C GLU A 67 5.69 -4.31 -14.43
N LEU A 68 5.69 -3.79 -13.20
CA LEU A 68 6.20 -2.45 -12.89
C LEU A 68 7.72 -2.43 -12.61
N GLU A 69 8.42 -3.57 -12.74
CA GLU A 69 9.85 -3.69 -12.44
C GLU A 69 10.23 -3.17 -11.04
N LEU A 70 9.52 -3.66 -10.03
CA LEU A 70 9.73 -3.31 -8.62
C LEU A 70 10.45 -4.44 -7.89
N PRO A 71 11.79 -4.54 -7.95
CA PRO A 71 12.54 -5.57 -7.25
C PRO A 71 12.46 -5.39 -5.73
N LEU A 72 12.74 -6.46 -4.99
CA LEU A 72 12.87 -6.39 -3.54
C LEU A 72 13.96 -5.39 -3.14
N MET A 73 13.72 -4.67 -2.06
CA MET A 73 14.66 -3.70 -1.48
C MET A 73 15.93 -4.37 -0.97
N THR A 74 15.79 -5.60 -0.47
CA THR A 74 16.91 -6.44 -0.03
C THR A 74 16.69 -7.89 -0.41
N MET A 75 17.77 -8.60 -0.74
CA MET A 75 17.74 -10.05 -0.98
C MET A 75 17.89 -10.84 0.33
N ASP A 76 18.47 -10.22 1.36
CA ASP A 76 18.60 -10.79 2.71
C ASP A 76 17.57 -10.11 3.61
N ASN A 77 16.32 -10.64 3.58
CA ASN A 77 15.23 -10.11 4.37
C ASN A 77 15.33 -10.61 5.81
N GLN A 78 15.60 -9.71 6.73
CA GLN A 78 15.73 -9.98 8.17
C GLN A 78 14.46 -9.65 8.96
N ASP A 79 13.37 -9.25 8.27
CA ASP A 79 12.09 -9.04 8.92
C ASP A 79 11.52 -10.36 9.45
N PRO A 80 11.20 -10.46 10.76
CA PRO A 80 10.66 -11.69 11.35
C PRO A 80 9.36 -12.18 10.68
N HIS A 81 8.58 -11.28 10.14
CA HIS A 81 7.32 -11.58 9.44
C HIS A 81 7.49 -11.75 7.93
N GLY A 82 8.69 -11.52 7.41
CA GLY A 82 9.04 -11.71 6.00
C GLY A 82 8.33 -10.75 5.05
N THR A 83 8.02 -9.53 5.49
CA THR A 83 7.36 -8.52 4.65
C THR A 83 8.23 -8.18 3.43
N SER A 84 7.66 -8.33 2.24
CA SER A 84 8.39 -8.21 0.97
C SER A 84 8.41 -6.77 0.48
N TYR A 85 9.21 -5.93 1.13
CA TYR A 85 9.46 -4.55 0.72
C TYR A 85 10.18 -4.50 -0.63
N THR A 86 9.67 -3.65 -1.53
CA THR A 86 10.36 -3.33 -2.78
C THR A 86 11.11 -1.99 -2.68
N ILE A 87 11.88 -1.66 -3.71
CA ILE A 87 12.43 -0.31 -3.85
C ILE A 87 11.30 0.72 -3.85
N THR A 88 11.56 1.88 -3.25
CA THR A 88 10.59 2.98 -3.18
C THR A 88 10.40 3.67 -4.52
N VAL A 89 9.24 4.27 -4.75
CA VAL A 89 8.92 4.95 -6.01
C VAL A 89 8.19 6.27 -5.79
N ASP A 90 8.28 7.14 -6.80
CA ASP A 90 7.41 8.29 -7.03
C ASP A 90 6.86 8.24 -8.45
N ALA A 91 5.67 8.79 -8.69
CA ALA A 91 5.16 8.97 -10.04
C ALA A 91 6.10 9.88 -10.85
N ALA A 92 6.43 9.50 -12.09
CA ALA A 92 7.26 10.31 -12.97
C ALA A 92 6.61 11.67 -13.29
N ALA A 93 5.27 11.72 -13.31
CA ALA A 93 4.46 12.92 -13.57
C ALA A 93 4.24 13.81 -12.32
N ARG A 94 4.98 13.57 -11.21
CA ARG A 94 4.88 14.39 -10.00
C ARG A 94 5.22 15.86 -10.27
N GLU A 95 4.59 16.76 -9.52
CA GLU A 95 4.77 18.20 -9.69
C GLU A 95 5.93 18.78 -8.86
N SER A 96 6.38 18.04 -7.82
CA SER A 96 7.45 18.47 -6.93
C SER A 96 8.47 17.36 -6.68
N THR A 97 9.03 17.28 -5.48
CA THR A 97 10.06 16.28 -5.11
C THR A 97 9.50 14.86 -4.89
N GLY A 98 8.17 14.68 -4.88
CA GLY A 98 7.51 13.40 -4.58
C GLY A 98 7.03 13.27 -3.14
N VAL A 99 7.54 14.10 -2.21
CA VAL A 99 7.23 14.00 -0.77
C VAL A 99 5.88 14.59 -0.37
N SER A 100 5.33 15.51 -1.18
CA SER A 100 4.07 16.17 -0.86
C SER A 100 2.89 15.17 -0.81
N ALA A 101 1.84 15.51 -0.09
CA ALA A 101 0.63 14.67 -0.04
C ALA A 101 -0.01 14.51 -1.43
N SER A 102 0.05 15.56 -2.27
CA SER A 102 -0.44 15.50 -3.65
C SER A 102 0.39 14.55 -4.52
N ASP A 103 1.72 14.61 -4.45
CA ASP A 103 2.59 13.73 -5.21
C ASP A 103 2.46 12.27 -4.76
N ARG A 104 2.35 12.01 -3.44
CA ARG A 104 2.13 10.66 -2.93
C ARG A 104 0.77 10.12 -3.33
N ALA A 105 -0.28 10.94 -3.33
CA ALA A 105 -1.59 10.57 -3.84
C ALA A 105 -1.54 10.22 -5.34
N LEU A 106 -0.82 11.02 -6.13
CA LEU A 106 -0.58 10.74 -7.54
C LEU A 106 0.17 9.40 -7.70
N THR A 107 1.22 9.18 -6.93
CA THR A 107 2.02 7.94 -6.97
C THR A 107 1.15 6.71 -6.64
N ALA A 108 0.31 6.78 -5.60
CA ALA A 108 -0.61 5.69 -5.25
C ALA A 108 -1.59 5.39 -6.38
N ARG A 109 -2.22 6.41 -6.98
CA ARG A 109 -3.12 6.22 -8.13
C ARG A 109 -2.40 5.67 -9.36
N THR A 110 -1.16 6.10 -9.60
CA THR A 110 -0.34 5.58 -10.71
C THR A 110 0.00 4.11 -10.50
N LEU A 111 0.32 3.69 -9.26
CA LEU A 111 0.54 2.26 -8.94
C LEU A 111 -0.71 1.41 -9.17
N ALA A 112 -1.91 1.96 -8.90
CA ALA A 112 -3.18 1.28 -9.09
C ALA A 112 -3.66 1.26 -10.56
N SER A 113 -3.06 2.06 -11.44
CA SER A 113 -3.50 2.16 -12.83
C SER A 113 -3.06 0.94 -13.65
N GLU A 114 -3.98 0.38 -14.42
CA GLU A 114 -3.69 -0.69 -15.37
C GLU A 114 -2.80 -0.23 -16.54
N SER A 115 -2.85 1.05 -16.88
CA SER A 115 -2.07 1.63 -17.98
C SER A 115 -0.63 2.02 -17.58
N SER A 116 -0.26 1.86 -16.32
CA SER A 116 1.09 2.22 -15.86
C SER A 116 2.10 1.12 -16.18
N GLY A 117 3.26 1.53 -16.65
CA GLY A 117 4.45 0.71 -16.85
C GLY A 117 5.63 1.18 -16.01
N PRO A 118 6.80 0.53 -16.14
CA PRO A 118 8.01 0.90 -15.40
C PRO A 118 8.42 2.37 -15.56
N GLU A 119 8.20 2.95 -16.74
CA GLU A 119 8.50 4.34 -17.08
C GLU A 119 7.60 5.36 -16.37
N SER A 120 6.48 4.91 -15.80
CA SER A 120 5.57 5.75 -15.03
C SER A 120 6.14 6.16 -13.67
N PHE A 121 7.32 5.63 -13.28
CA PHE A 121 7.90 5.81 -11.96
C PHE A 121 9.36 6.26 -11.99
N ILE A 122 9.71 7.05 -10.99
CA ILE A 122 11.09 7.39 -10.62
C ILE A 122 11.47 6.57 -9.39
N ARG A 123 12.69 6.11 -9.36
CA ARG A 123 13.29 5.27 -8.30
C ARG A 123 14.59 5.89 -7.81
N PRO A 124 14.81 6.05 -6.50
CA PRO A 124 13.88 5.82 -5.39
C PRO A 124 12.82 6.92 -5.27
N GLY A 125 11.82 6.72 -4.38
CA GLY A 125 10.76 7.69 -4.11
C GLY A 125 10.26 7.65 -2.66
N HIS A 126 9.01 8.05 -2.45
CA HIS A 126 8.42 8.26 -1.12
C HIS A 126 7.22 7.34 -0.82
N ILE A 127 6.84 6.46 -1.73
CA ILE A 127 5.88 5.37 -1.51
C ILE A 127 6.64 4.04 -1.59
N ILE A 128 6.28 3.09 -0.72
CA ILE A 128 6.94 1.80 -0.58
C ILE A 128 5.99 0.70 -1.10
N PRO A 129 6.15 0.21 -2.33
CA PRO A 129 5.38 -0.94 -2.78
C PRO A 129 5.75 -2.19 -1.98
N LEU A 130 4.75 -3.03 -1.71
CA LEU A 130 4.91 -4.32 -1.05
C LEU A 130 4.37 -5.43 -1.94
N ARG A 131 5.10 -6.55 -2.03
CA ARG A 131 4.62 -7.74 -2.73
C ARG A 131 3.82 -8.61 -1.78
N ALA A 132 2.55 -8.83 -2.07
CA ALA A 132 1.70 -9.72 -1.30
C ALA A 132 2.01 -11.18 -1.62
N HIS A 133 1.75 -12.06 -0.66
CA HIS A 133 1.86 -13.50 -0.88
C HIS A 133 0.81 -13.95 -1.91
N GLN A 134 1.21 -14.86 -2.83
CA GLN A 134 0.38 -15.31 -3.97
C GLN A 134 -0.98 -15.93 -3.59
N HIS A 135 -1.14 -16.35 -2.33
CA HIS A 135 -2.39 -16.93 -1.81
C HIS A 135 -3.12 -15.98 -0.85
N GLY A 136 -2.83 -14.68 -0.91
CA GLY A 136 -3.45 -13.66 -0.08
C GLY A 136 -3.35 -13.99 1.40
N VAL A 137 -4.39 -13.64 2.17
CA VAL A 137 -4.43 -13.87 3.62
C VAL A 137 -4.38 -15.37 4.00
N HIS A 138 -4.71 -16.28 3.10
CA HIS A 138 -4.56 -17.72 3.33
C HIS A 138 -3.11 -18.19 3.28
N GLY A 139 -2.25 -17.47 2.57
CA GLY A 139 -0.82 -17.76 2.51
C GLY A 139 -0.03 -17.09 3.62
N ARG A 140 -0.39 -15.84 3.94
CA ARG A 140 0.21 -15.03 5.01
C ARG A 140 -0.87 -14.12 5.60
N ALA A 141 -1.18 -14.33 6.88
CA ALA A 141 -2.21 -13.56 7.59
C ALA A 141 -1.68 -12.17 8.01
N GLY A 142 -1.28 -11.35 7.02
CA GLY A 142 -0.69 -10.03 7.24
C GLY A 142 -1.51 -8.89 6.66
N HIS A 143 -1.22 -7.66 7.12
CA HIS A 143 -1.88 -6.44 6.63
C HIS A 143 -1.65 -6.23 5.12
N THR A 144 -0.48 -6.62 4.60
CA THR A 144 -0.15 -6.55 3.16
C THR A 144 -1.14 -7.36 2.34
N GLU A 145 -1.38 -8.61 2.72
CA GLU A 145 -2.30 -9.51 2.04
C GLU A 145 -3.75 -9.08 2.21
N ALA A 146 -4.13 -8.65 3.43
CA ALA A 146 -5.46 -8.13 3.69
C ALA A 146 -5.79 -6.90 2.84
N ALA A 147 -4.80 -6.02 2.60
CA ALA A 147 -4.98 -4.84 1.76
C ALA A 147 -5.16 -5.16 0.27
N VAL A 148 -4.63 -6.28 -0.20
CA VAL A 148 -4.78 -6.76 -1.59
C VAL A 148 -6.09 -7.53 -1.76
N ASP A 149 -6.50 -8.32 -0.75
CA ASP A 149 -7.72 -9.13 -0.81
C ASP A 149 -9.00 -8.29 -0.63
N LEU A 150 -8.94 -7.09 -0.02
CA LEU A 150 -10.04 -6.15 0.15
C LEU A 150 -10.31 -5.33 -1.11
#